data_b315fb590c3bea6d4d7a9c05731aa08c
#
_entry.id   b315fb590c3bea6d4d7a9c05731aa08c
#
_cell.length_a   1.000
_cell.length_b   1.000
_cell.length_c   1.000
_cell.angle_alpha   90.00
_cell.angle_beta   90.00
_cell.angle_gamma   90.00
#
_symmetry.space_group_name_H-M   'P 1'
#
loop_
_entity.id
_entity.type
_entity.pdbx_description
1 polymer ?
#
loop_
_entity_poly.entity_id
_entity_poly.type
_entity_poly.pdbx_seq_one_letter_code
_entity_poly.pdbx_strand_id
1 'polypeptide(L)'
;MFDQLSDRLQKVMKFLKGEGKVTEKNMGEALKQIRLAFLEADVNYKVVRDFEARIKTKALDQSVLDSLTPAQQVIKIVRDELTAVLGTTEKPLIFAGTPPSIFMLVGLQGSGKTTTCGKLAKWAVGRGKNPLLVSFDLKRLAAQDQLRTIAGDLGLPFYEMTAERMASPRQALKELILFARNRGFDPLIVDTAGRLHVDGELMDELKMAKEILDPVEVIYVGDAMTGQDAVKSAQAFEEKIGVTSVILTKLDGDARGGAALSIVSVTGKPIKFAGVGEKFDKLEVFHPDRMASRILGMGDILSLIEKAEEKAGVEEAEEMARKLRKQEFNLEDFKKQLTQMKKMGSLSQVLGMLPKGGLFKDASKLQVDDRKVLHFEAIINSMTPAERENPKLLNGSRRLRIAKGSGRPVFEVNQLLKQFTEMQRMMKGSQFRKLLSKMP
;
A
#
# COMPACT_ATOMS: atom_id res chain seq x y z
N MET A 1 -8.21 -3.07 -2.29
CA MET A 1 -6.99 -3.87 -2.60
C MET A 1 -7.25 -5.31 -2.22
N PHE A 2 -7.20 -6.24 -3.16
CA PHE A 2 -7.39 -7.68 -2.99
C PHE A 2 -8.75 -8.14 -2.42
N ASP A 3 -9.79 -7.32 -2.46
CA ASP A 3 -11.05 -7.58 -1.73
C ASP A 3 -11.75 -8.87 -2.19
N GLN A 4 -11.82 -9.12 -3.49
CA GLN A 4 -12.45 -10.33 -4.05
C GLN A 4 -11.67 -11.59 -3.65
N LEU A 5 -10.34 -11.58 -3.80
CA LEU A 5 -9.48 -12.70 -3.42
C LEU A 5 -9.53 -12.95 -1.92
N SER A 6 -9.44 -11.87 -1.12
CA SER A 6 -9.49 -11.93 0.34
C SER A 6 -10.80 -12.53 0.84
N ASP A 7 -11.94 -12.11 0.30
CA ASP A 7 -13.26 -12.60 0.73
C ASP A 7 -13.43 -14.10 0.42
N ARG A 8 -12.91 -14.57 -0.70
CA ARG A 8 -12.93 -16.00 -1.04
C ARG A 8 -12.01 -16.82 -0.15
N LEU A 9 -10.77 -16.39 0.04
CA LEU A 9 -9.83 -17.10 0.91
C LEU A 9 -10.30 -17.13 2.36
N GLN A 10 -10.94 -16.07 2.86
CA GLN A 10 -11.55 -16.08 4.19
C GLN A 10 -12.66 -17.13 4.35
N LYS A 11 -13.48 -17.36 3.31
CA LYS A 11 -14.49 -18.43 3.34
C LYS A 11 -13.83 -19.80 3.49
N VAL A 12 -12.74 -20.04 2.75
CA VAL A 12 -11.96 -21.28 2.84
C VAL A 12 -11.34 -21.44 4.23
N MET A 13 -10.76 -20.36 4.79
CA MET A 13 -10.17 -20.39 6.13
C MET A 13 -11.24 -20.64 7.22
N LYS A 14 -12.46 -20.10 7.05
CA LYS A 14 -13.58 -20.37 7.97
C LYS A 14 -14.06 -21.83 7.86
N PHE A 15 -14.12 -22.36 6.66
CA PHE A 15 -14.44 -23.78 6.42
C PHE A 15 -13.45 -24.67 7.17
N LEU A 16 -12.14 -24.48 6.97
CA LEU A 16 -11.10 -25.26 7.66
C LEU A 16 -11.16 -25.12 9.19
N LYS A 17 -11.47 -23.93 9.72
CA LYS A 17 -11.63 -23.70 11.18
C LYS A 17 -12.86 -24.40 11.74
N GLY A 18 -13.90 -24.58 10.96
CA GLY A 18 -15.12 -25.30 11.36
C GLY A 18 -14.97 -26.81 11.41
N GLU A 19 -14.00 -27.35 10.69
CA GLU A 19 -13.66 -28.77 10.69
C GLU A 19 -12.80 -29.09 11.93
N GLY A 20 -13.29 -29.90 12.83
CA GLY A 20 -12.55 -30.25 14.07
C GLY A 20 -11.23 -31.01 13.81
N LYS A 21 -11.12 -31.71 12.68
CA LYS A 21 -9.91 -32.39 12.21
C LYS A 21 -9.65 -32.06 10.73
N VAL A 22 -8.39 -31.88 10.39
CA VAL A 22 -7.97 -31.79 8.99
C VAL A 22 -7.77 -33.21 8.46
N THR A 23 -8.48 -33.54 7.39
CA THR A 23 -8.38 -34.81 6.69
C THR A 23 -7.96 -34.57 5.25
N GLU A 24 -7.47 -35.59 4.56
CA GLU A 24 -7.12 -35.48 3.15
C GLU A 24 -8.30 -35.01 2.29
N LYS A 25 -9.54 -35.41 2.63
CA LYS A 25 -10.77 -35.04 1.93
C LYS A 25 -11.07 -33.55 2.08
N ASN A 26 -11.17 -33.01 3.31
CA ASN A 26 -11.50 -31.62 3.55
C ASN A 26 -10.38 -30.67 3.13
N MET A 27 -9.10 -31.14 3.19
CA MET A 27 -7.98 -30.42 2.64
C MET A 27 -8.04 -30.35 1.10
N GLY A 28 -8.40 -31.44 0.43
CA GLY A 28 -8.58 -31.47 -1.02
C GLY A 28 -9.67 -30.48 -1.47
N GLU A 29 -10.76 -30.37 -0.72
CA GLU A 29 -11.83 -29.40 -1.00
C GLU A 29 -11.36 -27.96 -0.77
N ALA A 30 -10.64 -27.70 0.32
CA ALA A 30 -10.07 -26.39 0.59
C ALA A 30 -9.08 -25.95 -0.51
N LEU A 31 -8.18 -26.84 -0.93
CA LEU A 31 -7.23 -26.56 -2.02
C LEU A 31 -7.94 -26.27 -3.35
N LYS A 32 -9.02 -27.00 -3.67
CA LYS A 32 -9.85 -26.74 -4.85
C LYS A 32 -10.45 -25.33 -4.80
N GLN A 33 -10.96 -24.91 -3.64
CA GLN A 33 -11.52 -23.55 -3.45
C GLN A 33 -10.44 -22.47 -3.54
N ILE A 34 -9.25 -22.68 -2.95
CA ILE A 34 -8.10 -21.79 -3.07
C ILE A 34 -7.70 -21.65 -4.54
N ARG A 35 -7.58 -22.75 -5.27
CA ARG A 35 -7.26 -22.76 -6.71
C ARG A 35 -8.26 -21.93 -7.51
N LEU A 36 -9.57 -22.13 -7.29
CA LEU A 36 -10.62 -21.36 -7.95
C LEU A 36 -10.51 -19.86 -7.63
N ALA A 37 -10.28 -19.53 -6.35
CA ALA A 37 -10.11 -18.14 -5.92
C ALA A 37 -8.92 -17.45 -6.63
N PHE A 38 -7.81 -18.15 -6.80
CA PHE A 38 -6.64 -17.63 -7.50
C PHE A 38 -6.85 -17.49 -9.01
N LEU A 39 -7.51 -18.46 -9.66
CA LEU A 39 -7.81 -18.38 -11.08
C LEU A 39 -8.76 -17.22 -11.39
N GLU A 40 -9.78 -17.01 -10.56
CA GLU A 40 -10.70 -15.89 -10.69
C GLU A 40 -10.04 -14.53 -10.38
N ALA A 41 -9.01 -14.54 -9.54
CA ALA A 41 -8.15 -13.37 -9.29
C ALA A 41 -7.14 -13.11 -10.42
N ASP A 42 -7.21 -13.87 -11.53
CA ASP A 42 -6.30 -13.74 -12.67
C ASP A 42 -4.82 -14.03 -12.30
N VAL A 43 -4.58 -14.96 -11.36
CA VAL A 43 -3.23 -15.44 -11.04
C VAL A 43 -2.75 -16.41 -12.14
N ASN A 44 -1.48 -16.32 -12.51
CA ASN A 44 -0.86 -17.20 -13.50
C ASN A 44 -1.03 -18.68 -13.12
N TYR A 45 -1.50 -19.50 -14.07
CA TYR A 45 -1.84 -20.91 -13.82
C TYR A 45 -0.67 -21.73 -13.25
N LYS A 46 0.56 -21.50 -13.72
CA LYS A 46 1.76 -22.19 -13.20
C LYS A 46 1.96 -21.86 -11.73
N VAL A 47 1.79 -20.59 -11.36
CA VAL A 47 1.91 -20.13 -9.95
C VAL A 47 0.87 -20.82 -9.07
N VAL A 48 -0.38 -20.88 -9.54
CA VAL A 48 -1.48 -21.54 -8.81
C VAL A 48 -1.19 -23.02 -8.59
N ARG A 49 -0.76 -23.73 -9.61
CA ARG A 49 -0.45 -25.17 -9.54
C ARG A 49 0.72 -25.44 -8.58
N ASP A 50 1.78 -24.66 -8.68
CA ASP A 50 2.97 -24.85 -7.86
C ASP A 50 2.68 -24.49 -6.38
N PHE A 51 1.86 -23.47 -6.13
CA PHE A 51 1.36 -23.09 -4.81
C PHE A 51 0.49 -24.20 -4.18
N GLU A 52 -0.47 -24.73 -4.94
CA GLU A 52 -1.34 -25.84 -4.50
C GLU A 52 -0.52 -27.08 -4.13
N ALA A 53 0.46 -27.45 -4.95
CA ALA A 53 1.33 -28.58 -4.70
C ALA A 53 2.14 -28.43 -3.41
N ARG A 54 2.73 -27.23 -3.17
CA ARG A 54 3.50 -26.96 -1.96
C ARG A 54 2.63 -26.99 -0.70
N ILE A 55 1.43 -26.41 -0.73
CA ILE A 55 0.52 -26.47 0.40
C ILE A 55 0.09 -27.91 0.66
N LYS A 56 -0.28 -28.68 -0.38
CA LYS A 56 -0.70 -30.06 -0.23
C LYS A 56 0.36 -30.89 0.49
N THR A 57 1.61 -30.79 0.04
CA THR A 57 2.73 -31.52 0.66
C THR A 57 2.91 -31.15 2.14
N LYS A 58 2.89 -29.86 2.49
CA LYS A 58 3.10 -29.40 3.86
C LYS A 58 1.89 -29.62 4.78
N ALA A 59 0.67 -29.49 4.26
CA ALA A 59 -0.55 -29.61 5.05
C ALA A 59 -0.95 -31.06 5.35
N LEU A 60 -0.52 -32.00 4.53
CA LEU A 60 -0.73 -33.45 4.75
C LEU A 60 0.45 -34.12 5.48
N ASP A 61 1.43 -33.35 5.94
CA ASP A 61 2.47 -33.88 6.82
C ASP A 61 1.87 -34.38 8.13
N GLN A 62 2.34 -35.53 8.61
CA GLN A 62 1.82 -36.19 9.81
C GLN A 62 1.88 -35.27 11.03
N SER A 63 2.93 -34.46 11.16
CA SER A 63 3.10 -33.52 12.26
C SER A 63 2.01 -32.44 12.30
N VAL A 64 1.43 -32.08 11.14
CA VAL A 64 0.31 -31.13 11.04
C VAL A 64 -1.01 -31.82 11.37
N LEU A 65 -1.22 -33.02 10.86
CA LEU A 65 -2.46 -33.80 11.05
C LEU A 65 -2.66 -34.19 12.51
N ASP A 66 -1.57 -34.53 13.22
CA ASP A 66 -1.57 -34.95 14.62
C ASP A 66 -1.51 -33.79 15.61
N SER A 67 -1.44 -32.54 15.12
CA SER A 67 -1.36 -31.37 15.99
C SER A 67 -2.70 -31.10 16.71
N LEU A 68 -2.64 -30.45 17.87
CA LEU A 68 -3.84 -30.03 18.62
C LEU A 68 -4.65 -28.92 17.91
N THR A 69 -4.04 -28.25 16.90
CA THR A 69 -4.67 -27.15 16.14
C THR A 69 -4.40 -27.27 14.63
N PRO A 70 -4.82 -28.37 13.95
CA PRO A 70 -4.45 -28.63 12.55
C PRO A 70 -4.89 -27.50 11.60
N ALA A 71 -6.11 -26.97 11.77
CA ALA A 71 -6.62 -25.88 10.95
C ALA A 71 -5.77 -24.60 11.07
N GLN A 72 -5.26 -24.28 12.25
CA GLN A 72 -4.38 -23.13 12.46
C GLN A 72 -3.01 -23.34 11.80
N GLN A 73 -2.48 -24.56 11.85
CA GLN A 73 -1.25 -24.94 11.16
C GLN A 73 -1.39 -24.79 9.65
N VAL A 74 -2.49 -25.27 9.07
CA VAL A 74 -2.77 -25.10 7.63
C VAL A 74 -2.87 -23.62 7.23
N ILE A 75 -3.55 -22.80 8.04
CA ILE A 75 -3.65 -21.35 7.77
C ILE A 75 -2.26 -20.69 7.79
N LYS A 76 -1.41 -21.10 8.72
CA LYS A 76 0.00 -20.65 8.78
C LYS A 76 0.76 -21.08 7.52
N ILE A 77 0.63 -22.32 7.09
CA ILE A 77 1.26 -22.83 5.86
C ILE A 77 0.82 -22.02 4.65
N VAL A 78 -0.50 -21.75 4.50
CA VAL A 78 -1.03 -20.95 3.39
C VAL A 78 -0.46 -19.52 3.42
N ARG A 79 -0.36 -18.89 4.60
CA ARG A 79 0.25 -17.56 4.74
C ARG A 79 1.72 -17.57 4.34
N ASP A 80 2.47 -18.53 4.84
CA ASP A 80 3.91 -18.62 4.60
C ASP A 80 4.20 -18.89 3.11
N GLU A 81 3.39 -19.72 2.45
CA GLU A 81 3.48 -19.95 1.00
C GLU A 81 3.06 -18.71 0.18
N LEU A 82 2.04 -17.95 0.61
CA LEU A 82 1.69 -16.66 -0.01
C LEU A 82 2.85 -15.67 0.09
N THR A 83 3.46 -15.59 1.27
CA THR A 83 4.63 -14.73 1.49
C THR A 83 5.78 -15.12 0.55
N ALA A 84 6.03 -16.42 0.38
CA ALA A 84 7.04 -16.93 -0.54
C ALA A 84 6.75 -16.57 -2.00
N VAL A 85 5.49 -16.66 -2.43
CA VAL A 85 5.06 -16.25 -3.79
C VAL A 85 5.23 -14.74 -4.01
N LEU A 86 5.00 -13.92 -2.99
CA LEU A 86 5.15 -12.46 -3.04
C LEU A 86 6.60 -11.96 -2.91
N GLY A 87 7.57 -12.85 -2.60
CA GLY A 87 8.98 -12.48 -2.58
C GLY A 87 9.71 -12.68 -1.24
N THR A 88 9.14 -13.43 -0.31
CA THR A 88 9.71 -13.86 0.99
C THR A 88 9.94 -12.71 1.96
N THR A 89 10.83 -11.75 1.63
CA THR A 89 11.20 -10.61 2.48
C THR A 89 11.21 -9.31 1.70
N GLU A 90 11.06 -8.21 2.41
CA GLU A 90 11.28 -6.87 1.86
C GLU A 90 12.66 -6.76 1.21
N LYS A 91 12.72 -6.08 0.07
CA LYS A 91 13.96 -5.75 -0.62
C LYS A 91 14.07 -4.25 -0.82
N PRO A 92 14.97 -3.56 -0.09
CA PRO A 92 15.13 -2.11 -0.22
C PRO A 92 15.70 -1.74 -1.59
N LEU A 93 15.57 -0.45 -1.95
CA LEU A 93 16.32 0.11 -3.09
C LEU A 93 17.82 0.08 -2.78
N ILE A 94 18.59 -0.24 -3.81
CA ILE A 94 20.04 -0.25 -3.72
C ILE A 94 20.56 1.13 -4.13
N PHE A 95 21.35 1.75 -3.27
CA PHE A 95 22.08 2.97 -3.58
C PHE A 95 23.53 2.64 -3.93
N ALA A 96 24.09 3.39 -4.87
CA ALA A 96 25.49 3.23 -5.26
C ALA A 96 26.42 3.66 -4.12
N GLY A 97 27.56 3.00 -3.99
CA GLY A 97 28.59 3.43 -3.06
C GLY A 97 29.20 4.79 -3.41
N THR A 98 29.14 5.18 -4.71
CA THR A 98 29.56 6.49 -5.20
C THR A 98 28.40 7.15 -5.94
N PRO A 99 27.88 8.31 -5.49
CA PRO A 99 26.82 9.04 -6.19
C PRO A 99 27.18 9.49 -7.61
N PRO A 100 26.16 9.63 -8.48
CA PRO A 100 24.74 9.43 -8.25
C PRO A 100 24.33 7.96 -8.33
N SER A 101 23.40 7.53 -7.45
CA SER A 101 22.65 6.29 -7.65
C SER A 101 21.63 6.51 -8.77
N ILE A 102 21.66 5.71 -9.83
CA ILE A 102 20.79 5.92 -10.97
C ILE A 102 19.66 4.90 -10.94
N PHE A 103 18.42 5.40 -10.93
CA PHE A 103 17.19 4.63 -10.99
C PHE A 103 16.51 4.84 -12.33
N MET A 104 16.50 3.83 -13.17
CA MET A 104 15.90 3.87 -14.51
C MET A 104 14.51 3.20 -14.45
N LEU A 105 13.44 3.97 -14.67
CA LEU A 105 12.07 3.45 -14.66
C LEU A 105 11.67 3.02 -16.07
N VAL A 106 11.25 1.77 -16.22
CA VAL A 106 10.81 1.18 -17.49
C VAL A 106 9.40 0.60 -17.37
N GLY A 107 8.67 0.46 -18.49
CA GLY A 107 7.32 -0.10 -18.49
C GLY A 107 6.46 0.46 -19.62
N LEU A 108 5.23 -0.06 -19.74
CA LEU A 108 4.31 0.34 -20.80
C LEU A 108 3.75 1.76 -20.59
N GLN A 109 3.15 2.31 -21.65
CA GLN A 109 2.42 3.58 -21.57
C GLN A 109 1.23 3.45 -20.59
N GLY A 110 1.01 4.48 -19.79
CA GLY A 110 -0.09 4.50 -18.81
C GLY A 110 0.16 3.68 -17.53
N SER A 111 1.31 2.99 -17.41
CA SER A 111 1.66 2.23 -16.20
C SER A 111 2.00 3.10 -14.98
N GLY A 112 2.09 4.42 -15.15
CA GLY A 112 2.34 5.35 -14.05
C GLY A 112 3.82 5.67 -13.79
N LYS A 113 4.73 5.45 -14.75
CA LYS A 113 6.17 5.73 -14.61
C LYS A 113 6.45 7.17 -14.16
N THR A 114 5.97 8.15 -14.91
CA THR A 114 6.19 9.59 -14.63
C THR A 114 5.72 9.99 -13.23
N THR A 115 4.53 9.54 -12.83
CA THR A 115 4.01 9.76 -11.48
C THR A 115 4.86 9.03 -10.43
N THR A 116 5.34 7.83 -10.75
CA THR A 116 6.20 7.04 -9.85
C THR A 116 7.56 7.70 -9.67
N CYS A 117 8.13 8.38 -10.68
CA CYS A 117 9.34 9.19 -10.53
C CYS A 117 9.16 10.24 -9.44
N GLY A 118 8.05 11.01 -9.46
CA GLY A 118 7.74 11.99 -8.43
C GLY A 118 7.54 11.36 -7.04
N LYS A 119 6.87 10.22 -6.96
CA LYS A 119 6.67 9.48 -5.70
C LYS A 119 7.99 8.99 -5.12
N LEU A 120 8.86 8.39 -5.94
CA LEU A 120 10.19 7.93 -5.53
C LEU A 120 11.08 9.09 -5.11
N ALA A 121 11.03 10.21 -5.82
CA ALA A 121 11.79 11.40 -5.45
C ALA A 121 11.34 11.94 -4.08
N LYS A 122 10.03 12.07 -3.85
CA LYS A 122 9.50 12.46 -2.54
C LYS A 122 9.87 11.48 -1.43
N TRP A 123 9.82 10.18 -1.70
CA TRP A 123 10.26 9.14 -0.77
C TRP A 123 11.75 9.26 -0.43
N ALA A 124 12.60 9.58 -1.42
CA ALA A 124 14.04 9.79 -1.24
C ALA A 124 14.34 11.04 -0.40
N VAL A 125 13.64 12.16 -0.65
CA VAL A 125 13.74 13.38 0.17
C VAL A 125 13.42 13.10 1.63
N GLY A 126 12.35 12.32 1.90
CA GLY A 126 12.00 11.90 3.26
C GLY A 126 13.10 11.11 3.98
N ARG A 127 14.12 10.65 3.25
CA ARG A 127 15.31 9.94 3.75
C ARG A 127 16.60 10.76 3.69
N GLY A 128 16.45 12.08 3.54
CA GLY A 128 17.58 13.00 3.50
C GLY A 128 18.39 12.96 2.20
N LYS A 129 17.81 12.40 1.11
CA LYS A 129 18.46 12.37 -0.19
C LYS A 129 18.09 13.61 -1.02
N ASN A 130 18.94 13.92 -2.02
CA ASN A 130 18.76 15.05 -2.93
C ASN A 130 18.52 14.56 -4.37
N PRO A 131 17.29 14.15 -4.71
CA PRO A 131 16.99 13.54 -6.01
C PRO A 131 17.00 14.57 -7.14
N LEU A 132 17.44 14.11 -8.34
CA LEU A 132 17.30 14.81 -9.61
C LEU A 132 16.36 14.04 -10.53
N LEU A 133 15.36 14.72 -11.09
CA LEU A 133 14.42 14.14 -12.05
C LEU A 133 14.83 14.47 -13.48
N VAL A 134 14.73 13.50 -14.37
CA VAL A 134 14.94 13.69 -15.82
C VAL A 134 13.98 12.81 -16.63
N SER A 135 13.47 13.34 -17.71
CA SER A 135 12.70 12.56 -18.70
C SER A 135 13.59 12.19 -19.89
N PHE A 136 13.66 10.90 -20.16
CA PHE A 136 14.35 10.34 -21.35
C PHE A 136 13.30 9.75 -22.31
N ASP A 137 12.21 10.49 -22.57
CA ASP A 137 11.26 10.21 -23.66
C ASP A 137 11.61 11.07 -24.85
N LEU A 138 12.40 10.51 -25.76
CA LEU A 138 12.97 11.24 -26.91
C LEU A 138 11.93 11.68 -27.95
N LYS A 139 10.73 11.09 -27.91
CA LYS A 139 9.68 11.32 -28.94
C LYS A 139 8.51 12.16 -28.45
N ARG A 140 8.32 12.30 -27.14
CA ARG A 140 7.16 12.93 -26.55
C ARG A 140 7.54 14.09 -25.65
N LEU A 141 7.60 15.29 -26.22
CA LEU A 141 7.88 16.52 -25.46
C LEU A 141 6.90 16.72 -24.29
N ALA A 142 5.63 16.39 -24.49
CA ALA A 142 4.62 16.46 -23.42
C ALA A 142 4.94 15.59 -22.17
N ALA A 143 5.71 14.52 -22.32
CA ALA A 143 6.16 13.70 -21.19
C ALA A 143 7.17 14.46 -20.32
N GLN A 144 8.06 15.25 -20.93
CA GLN A 144 8.98 16.12 -20.20
C GLN A 144 8.24 17.20 -19.42
N ASP A 145 7.24 17.85 -20.06
CA ASP A 145 6.45 18.89 -19.41
C ASP A 145 5.67 18.34 -18.22
N GLN A 146 5.15 17.11 -18.35
CA GLN A 146 4.49 16.43 -17.23
C GLN A 146 5.44 16.22 -16.05
N LEU A 147 6.65 15.69 -16.29
CA LEU A 147 7.62 15.45 -15.22
C LEU A 147 8.17 16.76 -14.65
N ARG A 148 8.35 17.79 -15.49
CA ARG A 148 8.72 19.15 -15.04
C ARG A 148 7.68 19.73 -14.10
N THR A 149 6.38 19.60 -14.44
CA THR A 149 5.28 20.04 -13.57
C THR A 149 5.31 19.32 -12.23
N ILE A 150 5.49 17.98 -12.24
CA ILE A 150 5.61 17.17 -11.02
C ILE A 150 6.81 17.63 -10.17
N ALA A 151 7.95 17.89 -10.80
CA ALA A 151 9.14 18.39 -10.10
C ALA A 151 8.86 19.76 -9.45
N GLY A 152 8.19 20.67 -10.17
CA GLY A 152 7.79 21.98 -9.66
C GLY A 152 6.84 21.89 -8.47
N ASP A 153 5.80 21.05 -8.56
CA ASP A 153 4.83 20.82 -7.47
C ASP A 153 5.50 20.26 -6.19
N LEU A 154 6.57 19.52 -6.35
CA LEU A 154 7.33 18.92 -5.24
C LEU A 154 8.52 19.78 -4.79
N GLY A 155 8.80 20.90 -5.48
CA GLY A 155 9.99 21.73 -5.22
C GLY A 155 11.31 21.00 -5.48
N LEU A 156 11.34 20.08 -6.46
CA LEU A 156 12.49 19.23 -6.77
C LEU A 156 13.21 19.70 -8.04
N PRO A 157 14.53 19.48 -8.13
CA PRO A 157 15.32 19.78 -9.33
C PRO A 157 14.91 18.87 -10.49
N PHE A 158 14.83 19.48 -11.67
CA PHE A 158 14.55 18.80 -12.94
C PHE A 158 15.65 19.11 -13.95
N TYR A 159 16.17 18.07 -14.62
CA TYR A 159 17.13 18.26 -15.71
C TYR A 159 16.42 18.25 -17.05
N GLU A 160 16.52 19.34 -17.78
CA GLU A 160 15.87 19.51 -19.08
C GLU A 160 16.67 18.84 -20.21
N MET A 161 16.03 17.92 -20.90
CA MET A 161 16.55 17.34 -22.14
C MET A 161 16.08 18.19 -23.34
N THR A 162 16.85 19.24 -23.66
CA THR A 162 16.53 20.11 -24.81
C THR A 162 16.57 19.37 -26.13
N ALA A 163 15.94 19.92 -27.18
CA ALA A 163 15.95 19.33 -28.52
C ALA A 163 17.39 19.07 -29.05
N GLU A 164 18.33 19.97 -28.74
CA GLU A 164 19.75 19.83 -29.11
C GLU A 164 20.39 18.63 -28.41
N ARG A 165 20.10 18.43 -27.10
CA ARG A 165 20.57 17.27 -26.33
C ARG A 165 19.95 15.97 -26.85
N MET A 166 18.68 16.01 -27.22
CA MET A 166 17.98 14.84 -27.77
C MET A 166 18.51 14.44 -29.16
N ALA A 167 19.07 15.37 -29.93
CA ALA A 167 19.73 15.06 -31.19
C ALA A 167 20.98 14.19 -31.01
N SER A 168 21.59 14.20 -29.81
CA SER A 168 22.76 13.38 -29.47
C SER A 168 22.55 12.68 -28.11
N PRO A 169 21.63 11.69 -28.01
CA PRO A 169 21.19 11.12 -26.76
C PRO A 169 22.33 10.50 -25.92
N ARG A 170 23.30 9.84 -26.59
CA ARG A 170 24.47 9.24 -25.92
C ARG A 170 25.33 10.29 -25.20
N GLN A 171 25.54 11.43 -25.82
CA GLN A 171 26.32 12.52 -25.25
C GLN A 171 25.55 13.20 -24.11
N ALA A 172 24.24 13.44 -24.31
CA ALA A 172 23.39 14.05 -23.33
C ALA A 172 23.28 13.25 -22.01
N LEU A 173 23.23 11.92 -22.10
CA LEU A 173 23.24 11.06 -20.91
C LEU A 173 24.58 11.14 -20.15
N LYS A 174 25.71 11.22 -20.83
CA LYS A 174 27.03 11.41 -20.19
C LYS A 174 27.11 12.76 -19.48
N GLU A 175 26.61 13.81 -20.10
CA GLU A 175 26.55 15.16 -19.52
C GLU A 175 25.63 15.21 -18.30
N LEU A 176 24.48 14.51 -18.36
CA LEU A 176 23.55 14.36 -17.24
C LEU A 176 24.21 13.72 -16.02
N ILE A 177 24.98 12.63 -16.21
CA ILE A 177 25.69 11.96 -15.11
C ILE A 177 26.72 12.91 -14.48
N LEU A 178 27.51 13.60 -15.30
CA LEU A 178 28.49 14.59 -14.84
C LEU A 178 27.81 15.76 -14.09
N PHE A 179 26.69 16.25 -14.63
CA PHE A 179 25.89 17.29 -13.97
C PHE A 179 25.40 16.85 -12.61
N ALA A 180 24.79 15.65 -12.53
CA ALA A 180 24.28 15.11 -11.27
C ALA A 180 25.41 14.95 -10.23
N ARG A 181 26.56 14.40 -10.64
CA ARG A 181 27.73 14.20 -9.80
C ARG A 181 28.28 15.54 -9.27
N ASN A 182 28.51 16.50 -10.16
CA ASN A 182 29.11 17.80 -9.81
C ASN A 182 28.22 18.64 -8.91
N ARG A 183 26.89 18.43 -8.94
CA ARG A 183 25.91 19.13 -8.12
C ARG A 183 25.50 18.36 -6.86
N GLY A 184 26.05 17.14 -6.66
CA GLY A 184 25.75 16.31 -5.49
C GLY A 184 24.31 15.76 -5.45
N PHE A 185 23.70 15.52 -6.61
CA PHE A 185 22.39 14.90 -6.67
C PHE A 185 22.49 13.37 -6.47
N ASP A 186 21.61 12.84 -5.60
CA ASP A 186 21.48 11.40 -5.34
C ASP A 186 20.08 11.12 -4.73
N PRO A 187 19.21 10.30 -5.36
CA PRO A 187 19.43 9.60 -6.64
C PRO A 187 19.14 10.45 -7.89
N LEU A 188 19.66 9.99 -9.05
CA LEU A 188 19.20 10.41 -10.37
C LEU A 188 18.07 9.48 -10.81
N ILE A 189 16.86 10.00 -10.97
CA ILE A 189 15.67 9.24 -11.33
C ILE A 189 15.31 9.55 -12.80
N VAL A 190 15.39 8.51 -13.64
CA VAL A 190 15.21 8.61 -15.09
C VAL A 190 13.85 8.03 -15.48
N ASP A 191 12.95 8.89 -15.94
CA ASP A 191 11.68 8.50 -16.56
C ASP A 191 11.93 8.18 -18.03
N THR A 192 11.63 6.94 -18.46
CA THR A 192 11.84 6.54 -19.85
C THR A 192 10.54 6.54 -20.64
N ALA A 193 10.65 6.54 -21.96
CA ALA A 193 9.52 6.39 -22.85
C ALA A 193 8.69 5.14 -22.51
N GLY A 194 7.39 5.24 -22.68
CA GLY A 194 6.47 4.12 -22.63
C GLY A 194 5.69 4.02 -23.93
N ARG A 195 5.57 2.81 -24.46
CA ARG A 195 4.72 2.52 -25.63
C ARG A 195 3.60 1.56 -25.23
N LEU A 196 2.58 1.45 -26.09
CA LEU A 196 1.45 0.57 -25.83
C LEU A 196 1.86 -0.91 -25.81
N HIS A 197 2.89 -1.25 -26.57
CA HIS A 197 3.43 -2.60 -26.68
C HIS A 197 4.95 -2.61 -26.58
N VAL A 198 5.49 -3.78 -26.26
CA VAL A 198 6.95 -4.02 -26.25
C VAL A 198 7.44 -4.17 -27.69
N ASP A 199 7.94 -3.11 -28.30
CA ASP A 199 8.50 -3.11 -29.65
C ASP A 199 10.04 -3.05 -29.66
N GLY A 200 10.64 -3.33 -30.80
CA GLY A 200 12.10 -3.38 -30.93
C GLY A 200 12.77 -2.03 -30.73
N GLU A 201 12.19 -0.97 -31.27
CA GLU A 201 12.74 0.38 -31.19
C GLU A 201 12.80 0.90 -29.75
N LEU A 202 11.72 0.69 -28.96
CA LEU A 202 11.73 1.01 -27.54
C LEU A 202 12.84 0.23 -26.80
N MET A 203 12.96 -1.06 -27.09
CA MET A 203 13.97 -1.88 -26.42
C MET A 203 15.40 -1.44 -26.74
N ASP A 204 15.67 -1.01 -27.98
CA ASP A 204 16.99 -0.51 -28.39
C ASP A 204 17.31 0.85 -27.73
N GLU A 205 16.33 1.77 -27.65
CA GLU A 205 16.46 3.02 -26.90
C GLU A 205 16.79 2.75 -25.42
N LEU A 206 16.07 1.82 -24.78
CA LEU A 206 16.28 1.48 -23.38
C LEU A 206 17.61 0.75 -23.11
N LYS A 207 18.05 -0.13 -24.02
CA LYS A 207 19.37 -0.77 -23.94
C LYS A 207 20.50 0.25 -24.02
N MET A 208 20.41 1.17 -24.97
CA MET A 208 21.38 2.25 -25.14
C MET A 208 21.43 3.14 -23.87
N ALA A 209 20.28 3.50 -23.34
CA ALA A 209 20.22 4.29 -22.09
C ALA A 209 20.83 3.53 -20.91
N LYS A 210 20.47 2.24 -20.74
CA LYS A 210 21.02 1.38 -19.69
C LYS A 210 22.55 1.24 -19.78
N GLU A 211 23.08 1.02 -21.00
CA GLU A 211 24.54 0.90 -21.25
C GLU A 211 25.31 2.15 -20.77
N ILE A 212 24.77 3.35 -21.02
CA ILE A 212 25.45 4.61 -20.71
C ILE A 212 25.24 5.01 -19.24
N LEU A 213 24.00 4.86 -18.73
CA LEU A 213 23.64 5.25 -17.38
C LEU A 213 24.22 4.31 -16.34
N ASP A 214 24.42 3.05 -16.66
CA ASP A 214 24.83 1.96 -15.74
C ASP A 214 24.00 2.01 -14.42
N PRO A 215 22.66 1.90 -14.52
CA PRO A 215 21.77 2.11 -13.39
C PRO A 215 21.94 1.00 -12.35
N VAL A 216 22.00 1.38 -11.08
CA VAL A 216 21.97 0.43 -9.95
C VAL A 216 20.59 -0.23 -9.81
N GLU A 217 19.55 0.43 -10.33
CA GLU A 217 18.20 -0.09 -10.39
C GLU A 217 17.57 0.16 -11.75
N VAL A 218 17.17 -0.91 -12.42
CA VAL A 218 16.24 -0.87 -13.56
C VAL A 218 14.87 -1.32 -13.04
N ILE A 219 13.98 -0.38 -12.84
CA ILE A 219 12.72 -0.59 -12.13
C ILE A 219 11.59 -0.75 -13.16
N TYR A 220 11.00 -1.92 -13.24
CA TYR A 220 9.78 -2.10 -14.02
C TYR A 220 8.59 -1.51 -13.25
N VAL A 221 7.87 -0.60 -13.89
CA VAL A 221 6.63 -0.01 -13.37
C VAL A 221 5.44 -0.63 -14.08
N GLY A 222 4.66 -1.42 -13.37
CA GLY A 222 3.49 -2.14 -13.88
C GLY A 222 2.18 -1.64 -13.27
N ASP A 223 1.14 -1.57 -14.09
CA ASP A 223 -0.23 -1.29 -13.64
C ASP A 223 -0.87 -2.58 -13.15
N ALA A 224 -1.15 -2.70 -11.86
CA ALA A 224 -1.74 -3.91 -11.27
C ALA A 224 -3.12 -4.23 -11.83
N MET A 225 -3.88 -3.22 -12.27
CA MET A 225 -5.22 -3.39 -12.82
C MET A 225 -5.23 -4.11 -14.19
N THR A 226 -4.10 -4.12 -14.91
CA THR A 226 -3.99 -4.82 -16.20
C THR A 226 -3.76 -6.34 -16.05
N GLY A 227 -3.68 -6.85 -14.82
CA GLY A 227 -3.62 -8.28 -14.55
C GLY A 227 -2.43 -8.98 -15.24
N GLN A 228 -2.71 -10.02 -16.03
CA GLN A 228 -1.67 -10.81 -16.71
C GLN A 228 -0.90 -10.03 -17.79
N ASP A 229 -1.42 -8.93 -18.32
CA ASP A 229 -0.68 -8.12 -19.28
C ASP A 229 0.49 -7.37 -18.59
N ALA A 230 0.33 -6.95 -17.33
CA ALA A 230 1.45 -6.45 -16.54
C ALA A 230 2.53 -7.53 -16.36
N VAL A 231 2.14 -8.78 -16.11
CA VAL A 231 3.07 -9.90 -15.91
C VAL A 231 3.83 -10.23 -17.20
N LYS A 232 3.10 -10.34 -18.33
CA LYS A 232 3.73 -10.60 -19.65
C LYS A 232 4.70 -9.49 -20.05
N SER A 233 4.31 -8.24 -19.86
CA SER A 233 5.20 -7.12 -20.17
C SER A 233 6.42 -7.08 -19.25
N ALA A 234 6.24 -7.33 -17.93
CA ALA A 234 7.37 -7.43 -17.01
C ALA A 234 8.38 -8.50 -17.42
N GLN A 235 7.89 -9.67 -17.84
CA GLN A 235 8.74 -10.75 -18.36
C GLN A 235 9.52 -10.29 -19.60
N ALA A 236 8.84 -9.65 -20.57
CA ALA A 236 9.49 -9.15 -21.77
C ALA A 236 10.55 -8.07 -21.49
N PHE A 237 10.31 -7.17 -20.52
CA PHE A 237 11.31 -6.20 -20.08
C PHE A 237 12.48 -6.87 -19.35
N GLU A 238 12.21 -7.90 -18.54
CA GLU A 238 13.28 -8.67 -17.89
C GLU A 238 14.17 -9.37 -18.90
N GLU A 239 13.58 -10.09 -19.87
CA GLU A 239 14.32 -10.83 -20.88
C GLU A 239 15.17 -9.93 -21.81
N LYS A 240 14.64 -8.75 -22.17
CA LYS A 240 15.27 -7.87 -23.15
C LYS A 240 16.20 -6.82 -22.55
N ILE A 241 15.88 -6.31 -21.35
CA ILE A 241 16.58 -5.20 -20.69
C ILE A 241 17.29 -5.67 -19.43
N GLY A 242 16.76 -6.69 -18.72
CA GLY A 242 17.26 -7.11 -17.42
C GLY A 242 16.82 -6.15 -16.32
N VAL A 243 15.60 -6.35 -15.83
CA VAL A 243 14.99 -5.60 -14.72
C VAL A 243 15.62 -6.02 -13.39
N THR A 244 15.82 -5.10 -12.44
CA THR A 244 16.31 -5.42 -11.09
C THR A 244 15.20 -5.57 -10.09
N SER A 245 14.11 -4.80 -10.26
CA SER A 245 12.99 -4.75 -9.33
C SER A 245 11.71 -4.25 -10.01
N VAL A 246 10.60 -4.38 -9.27
CA VAL A 246 9.26 -4.03 -9.74
C VAL A 246 8.61 -3.02 -8.80
N ILE A 247 7.86 -2.07 -9.36
CA ILE A 247 6.88 -1.24 -8.67
C ILE A 247 5.52 -1.52 -9.28
N LEU A 248 4.54 -1.89 -8.46
CA LEU A 248 3.16 -2.03 -8.90
C LEU A 248 2.37 -0.78 -8.55
N THR A 249 1.77 -0.16 -9.56
CA THR A 249 0.88 1.01 -9.41
C THR A 249 -0.59 0.60 -9.38
N LYS A 250 -1.44 1.51 -8.93
CA LYS A 250 -2.91 1.36 -8.91
C LYS A 250 -3.42 0.14 -8.13
N LEU A 251 -2.64 -0.31 -7.14
CA LEU A 251 -3.03 -1.44 -6.30
C LEU A 251 -4.27 -1.16 -5.46
N ASP A 252 -4.58 0.11 -5.19
CA ASP A 252 -5.82 0.55 -4.52
C ASP A 252 -7.07 0.23 -5.34
N GLY A 253 -6.99 0.27 -6.68
CA GLY A 253 -8.05 -0.13 -7.61
C GLY A 253 -8.09 -1.63 -7.94
N ASP A 254 -7.03 -2.38 -7.62
CA ASP A 254 -6.95 -3.81 -7.92
C ASP A 254 -7.66 -4.65 -6.85
N ALA A 255 -8.87 -5.10 -7.18
CA ALA A 255 -9.65 -5.99 -6.31
C ALA A 255 -9.23 -7.47 -6.44
N ARG A 256 -8.56 -7.85 -7.53
CA ARG A 256 -8.18 -9.23 -7.85
C ARG A 256 -6.82 -9.63 -7.30
N GLY A 257 -5.77 -8.82 -7.52
CA GLY A 257 -4.42 -9.05 -7.00
C GLY A 257 -3.56 -10.04 -7.78
N GLY A 258 -4.02 -10.51 -8.93
CA GLY A 258 -3.33 -11.54 -9.71
C GLY A 258 -1.96 -11.13 -10.22
N ALA A 259 -1.78 -9.85 -10.60
CA ALA A 259 -0.49 -9.32 -11.03
C ALA A 259 0.56 -9.41 -9.92
N ALA A 260 0.23 -8.98 -8.70
CA ALA A 260 1.16 -9.02 -7.55
C ALA A 260 1.61 -10.45 -7.22
N LEU A 261 0.69 -11.42 -7.28
CA LEU A 261 0.98 -12.83 -7.02
C LEU A 261 1.78 -13.52 -8.14
N SER A 262 1.68 -13.03 -9.37
CA SER A 262 2.31 -13.66 -10.53
C SER A 262 3.67 -13.10 -10.87
N ILE A 263 3.87 -11.78 -10.68
CA ILE A 263 5.00 -11.06 -11.27
C ILE A 263 6.34 -11.51 -10.70
N VAL A 264 6.44 -11.74 -9.39
CA VAL A 264 7.66 -12.22 -8.73
C VAL A 264 8.00 -13.63 -9.22
N SER A 265 6.99 -14.50 -9.30
CA SER A 265 7.19 -15.88 -9.74
C SER A 265 7.61 -16.00 -11.20
N VAL A 266 7.11 -15.10 -12.07
CA VAL A 266 7.39 -15.12 -13.50
C VAL A 266 8.70 -14.42 -13.83
N THR A 267 9.01 -13.30 -13.18
CA THR A 267 10.22 -12.51 -13.46
C THR A 267 11.42 -12.88 -12.58
N GLY A 268 11.19 -13.51 -11.42
CA GLY A 268 12.21 -13.71 -10.39
C GLY A 268 12.67 -12.41 -9.71
N LYS A 269 11.97 -11.27 -9.95
CA LYS A 269 12.37 -9.97 -9.42
C LYS A 269 11.45 -9.51 -8.29
N PRO A 270 12.02 -8.89 -7.24
CA PRO A 270 11.23 -8.46 -6.09
C PRO A 270 10.36 -7.25 -6.42
N ILE A 271 9.17 -7.21 -5.84
CA ILE A 271 8.38 -5.98 -5.76
C ILE A 271 8.95 -5.16 -4.62
N LYS A 272 9.37 -3.91 -4.88
CA LYS A 272 9.93 -3.01 -3.86
C LYS A 272 8.91 -2.02 -3.32
N PHE A 273 8.01 -1.55 -4.19
CA PHE A 273 6.98 -0.61 -3.79
C PHE A 273 5.62 -0.93 -4.39
N ALA A 274 4.60 -0.45 -3.69
CA ALA A 274 3.20 -0.45 -4.08
C ALA A 274 2.66 0.98 -4.18
N GLY A 275 2.15 1.36 -5.34
CA GLY A 275 1.38 2.59 -5.51
C GLY A 275 -0.07 2.36 -5.09
N VAL A 276 -0.51 3.06 -4.05
CA VAL A 276 -1.81 2.86 -3.40
C VAL A 276 -2.68 4.11 -3.44
N GLY A 277 -2.60 4.86 -4.51
CA GLY A 277 -3.39 6.08 -4.75
C GLY A 277 -2.64 7.08 -5.62
N GLU A 278 -3.30 8.16 -6.03
CA GLU A 278 -2.77 9.14 -6.98
C GLU A 278 -1.74 10.09 -6.36
N LYS A 279 -1.94 10.51 -5.10
CA LYS A 279 -1.08 11.50 -4.44
C LYS A 279 0.36 11.02 -4.29
N PHE A 280 1.31 11.96 -4.27
CA PHE A 280 2.74 11.67 -4.19
C PHE A 280 3.19 11.02 -2.86
N ASP A 281 2.38 11.06 -1.82
CA ASP A 281 2.61 10.33 -0.56
C ASP A 281 2.07 8.88 -0.57
N LYS A 282 1.44 8.45 -1.69
CA LYS A 282 0.83 7.13 -1.84
C LYS A 282 1.77 6.14 -2.55
N LEU A 283 2.98 6.02 -2.04
CA LEU A 283 3.95 4.98 -2.39
C LEU A 283 4.35 4.27 -1.10
N GLU A 284 4.02 3.01 -0.98
CA GLU A 284 4.33 2.19 0.19
C GLU A 284 5.45 1.20 -0.15
N VAL A 285 6.35 0.95 0.80
CA VAL A 285 7.30 -0.17 0.71
C VAL A 285 6.51 -1.47 0.67
N PHE A 286 6.91 -2.38 -0.19
CA PHE A 286 6.22 -3.67 -0.34
C PHE A 286 6.75 -4.69 0.65
N HIS A 287 5.90 -5.08 1.61
CA HIS A 287 6.19 -6.10 2.60
C HIS A 287 5.43 -7.39 2.26
N PRO A 288 6.09 -8.45 1.75
CA PRO A 288 5.44 -9.68 1.33
C PRO A 288 4.56 -10.34 2.41
N ASP A 289 5.04 -10.39 3.64
CA ASP A 289 4.35 -10.97 4.80
C ASP A 289 3.07 -10.20 5.18
N ARG A 290 3.14 -8.87 5.15
CA ARG A 290 1.97 -7.99 5.40
C ARG A 290 0.94 -8.11 4.29
N MET A 291 1.42 -8.18 3.04
CA MET A 291 0.55 -8.39 1.87
C MET A 291 -0.16 -9.75 1.92
N ALA A 292 0.57 -10.82 2.26
CA ALA A 292 -0.03 -12.14 2.49
C ALA A 292 -1.09 -12.11 3.61
N SER A 293 -0.82 -11.40 4.70
CA SER A 293 -1.77 -11.21 5.80
C SER A 293 -3.01 -10.44 5.37
N ARG A 294 -2.86 -9.37 4.57
CA ARG A 294 -3.99 -8.61 3.98
C ARG A 294 -4.85 -9.49 3.08
N ILE A 295 -4.23 -10.27 2.18
CA ILE A 295 -4.90 -11.20 1.26
C ILE A 295 -5.71 -12.24 2.04
N LEU A 296 -5.20 -12.76 3.16
CA LEU A 296 -5.92 -13.69 4.02
C LEU A 296 -6.97 -13.03 4.94
N GLY A 297 -7.09 -11.69 4.88
CA GLY A 297 -8.02 -10.94 5.73
C GLY A 297 -7.65 -10.93 7.21
N MET A 298 -6.38 -11.21 7.53
CA MET A 298 -5.84 -11.16 8.89
C MET A 298 -5.50 -9.73 9.34
N GLY A 299 -5.59 -8.77 8.42
CA GLY A 299 -5.23 -7.37 8.64
C GLY A 299 -3.73 -7.11 8.54
N ASP A 300 -3.38 -5.84 8.66
CA ASP A 300 -2.00 -5.37 8.64
C ASP A 300 -1.80 -4.34 9.75
N ILE A 301 -1.73 -4.84 10.97
CA ILE A 301 -1.61 -4.03 12.18
C ILE A 301 -0.26 -3.30 12.21
N LEU A 302 0.81 -3.92 11.70
CA LEU A 302 2.16 -3.33 11.71
C LEU A 302 2.24 -2.09 10.82
N SER A 303 1.73 -2.15 9.59
CA SER A 303 1.65 -0.96 8.73
C SER A 303 0.77 0.15 9.32
N LEU A 304 -0.24 -0.21 10.10
CA LEU A 304 -1.08 0.77 10.78
C LEU A 304 -0.31 1.48 11.90
N ILE A 305 0.47 0.73 12.68
CA ILE A 305 1.32 1.28 13.75
C ILE A 305 2.39 2.19 13.15
N GLU A 306 3.12 1.75 12.13
CA GLU A 306 4.16 2.55 11.47
C GLU A 306 3.60 3.86 10.89
N LYS A 307 2.43 3.83 10.24
CA LYS A 307 1.77 5.05 9.76
C LYS A 307 1.31 5.96 10.90
N ALA A 308 0.97 5.40 12.05
CA ALA A 308 0.64 6.18 13.23
C ALA A 308 1.90 6.84 13.83
N GLU A 309 3.01 6.11 13.89
CA GLU A 309 4.31 6.60 14.39
C GLU A 309 4.93 7.67 13.48
N GLU A 310 4.85 7.51 12.16
CA GLU A 310 5.33 8.52 11.21
C GLU A 310 4.60 9.88 11.33
N LYS A 311 3.37 9.90 11.81
CA LYS A 311 2.48 11.07 11.81
C LYS A 311 2.10 11.60 13.18
N ALA A 312 2.22 10.79 14.22
CA ALA A 312 2.08 11.21 15.60
C ALA A 312 3.47 11.24 16.23
N GLY A 313 3.88 12.39 16.77
CA GLY A 313 5.07 12.41 17.63
C GLY A 313 4.88 11.41 18.77
N VAL A 314 5.95 10.72 19.15
CA VAL A 314 5.95 9.68 20.20
C VAL A 314 5.27 10.18 21.48
N GLU A 315 5.45 11.46 21.83
CA GLU A 315 4.83 12.12 22.99
C GLU A 315 3.30 12.18 22.92
N GLU A 316 2.70 12.43 21.73
CA GLU A 316 1.25 12.49 21.56
C GLU A 316 0.61 11.09 21.67
N ALA A 317 1.30 10.05 21.20
CA ALA A 317 0.85 8.67 21.31
C ALA A 317 0.87 8.18 22.77
N GLU A 318 1.90 8.54 23.55
CA GLU A 318 2.03 8.22 24.97
C GLU A 318 0.98 8.96 25.80
N GLU A 319 0.74 10.26 25.52
CA GLU A 319 -0.30 11.04 26.21
C GLU A 319 -1.69 10.44 25.95
N MET A 320 -1.95 10.02 24.72
CA MET A 320 -3.21 9.36 24.36
C MET A 320 -3.38 8.03 25.07
N ALA A 321 -2.34 7.19 25.11
CA ALA A 321 -2.36 5.92 25.83
C ALA A 321 -2.60 6.14 27.34
N ARG A 322 -2.03 7.19 27.92
CA ARG A 322 -2.24 7.59 29.33
C ARG A 322 -3.67 8.02 29.59
N LYS A 323 -4.28 8.84 28.71
CA LYS A 323 -5.69 9.29 28.82
C LYS A 323 -6.66 8.12 28.65
N LEU A 324 -6.37 7.18 27.75
CA LEU A 324 -7.12 5.95 27.57
C LEU A 324 -7.10 5.06 28.83
N ARG A 325 -5.94 4.92 29.47
CA ARG A 325 -5.80 4.17 30.74
C ARG A 325 -6.56 4.82 31.88
N LYS A 326 -6.62 6.17 31.95
CA LYS A 326 -7.33 6.92 32.98
C LYS A 326 -8.83 7.09 32.73
N GLN A 327 -9.36 6.62 31.60
CA GLN A 327 -10.76 6.78 31.20
C GLN A 327 -11.22 8.24 31.01
N GLU A 328 -10.31 9.13 30.71
CA GLU A 328 -10.51 10.59 30.55
C GLU A 328 -10.77 10.99 29.08
N PHE A 329 -11.13 10.04 28.20
CA PHE A 329 -11.36 10.28 26.78
C PHE A 329 -12.63 11.12 26.55
N ASN A 330 -12.46 12.30 25.95
CA ASN A 330 -13.52 13.29 25.71
C ASN A 330 -13.71 13.61 24.21
N LEU A 331 -14.61 14.54 23.86
CA LEU A 331 -14.88 14.92 22.46
C LEU A 331 -13.73 15.71 21.81
N GLU A 332 -12.90 16.40 22.60
CA GLU A 332 -11.70 17.06 22.08
C GLU A 332 -10.65 16.02 21.66
N ASP A 333 -10.45 14.97 22.46
CA ASP A 333 -9.58 13.85 22.10
C ASP A 333 -10.12 13.10 20.88
N PHE A 334 -11.44 12.93 20.79
CA PHE A 334 -12.09 12.35 19.62
C PHE A 334 -11.88 13.18 18.36
N LYS A 335 -11.97 14.51 18.45
CA LYS A 335 -11.64 15.42 17.34
C LYS A 335 -10.20 15.29 16.91
N LYS A 336 -9.24 15.24 17.86
CA LYS A 336 -7.81 15.04 17.56
C LYS A 336 -7.62 13.73 16.81
N GLN A 337 -8.27 12.65 17.22
CA GLN A 337 -8.21 11.37 16.50
C GLN A 337 -8.78 11.46 15.08
N LEU A 338 -9.95 12.08 14.90
CA LEU A 338 -10.52 12.28 13.56
C LEU A 338 -9.56 13.06 12.65
N THR A 339 -8.92 14.09 13.18
CA THR A 339 -7.94 14.92 12.44
C THR A 339 -6.68 14.11 12.11
N GLN A 340 -6.17 13.30 13.04
CA GLN A 340 -5.03 12.40 12.80
C GLN A 340 -5.37 11.32 11.78
N MET A 341 -6.54 10.69 11.89
CA MET A 341 -7.01 9.71 10.90
C MET A 341 -7.08 10.31 9.50
N LYS A 342 -7.53 11.55 9.37
CA LYS A 342 -7.56 12.31 8.10
C LYS A 342 -6.14 12.54 7.53
N LYS A 343 -5.17 12.78 8.40
CA LYS A 343 -3.75 12.90 8.02
C LYS A 343 -3.14 11.56 7.59
N MET A 344 -3.63 10.43 8.12
CA MET A 344 -3.16 9.07 7.81
C MET A 344 -3.65 8.54 6.45
N GLY A 345 -4.62 9.19 5.81
CA GLY A 345 -5.20 8.80 4.54
C GLY A 345 -6.74 8.71 4.61
N SER A 346 -7.37 8.17 3.56
CA SER A 346 -8.82 7.97 3.59
C SER A 346 -9.18 6.93 4.66
N LEU A 347 -10.30 7.16 5.35
CA LEU A 347 -10.78 6.26 6.42
C LEU A 347 -11.02 4.83 5.89
N SER A 348 -11.40 4.71 4.62
CA SER A 348 -11.53 3.43 3.92
C SER A 348 -10.20 2.68 3.80
N GLN A 349 -9.07 3.36 3.63
CA GLN A 349 -7.73 2.73 3.61
C GLN A 349 -7.33 2.21 5.00
N VAL A 350 -7.60 2.99 6.05
CA VAL A 350 -7.33 2.59 7.44
C VAL A 350 -8.21 1.39 7.83
N LEU A 351 -9.49 1.42 7.47
CA LEU A 351 -10.42 0.30 7.71
C LEU A 351 -10.02 -0.97 6.93
N GLY A 352 -9.47 -0.82 5.74
CA GLY A 352 -8.96 -1.94 4.94
C GLY A 352 -7.73 -2.64 5.55
N MET A 353 -7.02 -1.99 6.47
CA MET A 353 -5.89 -2.57 7.20
C MET A 353 -6.31 -3.32 8.47
N LEU A 354 -7.54 -3.13 8.95
CA LEU A 354 -8.04 -3.84 10.11
C LEU A 354 -8.43 -5.28 9.77
N PRO A 355 -8.26 -6.24 10.71
CA PRO A 355 -8.68 -7.62 10.52
C PRO A 355 -10.20 -7.71 10.25
N LYS A 356 -10.61 -8.38 9.17
CA LYS A 356 -12.03 -8.58 8.81
C LYS A 356 -12.72 -9.62 9.71
N GLY A 357 -12.50 -9.58 11.04
CA GLY A 357 -13.10 -10.54 11.97
C GLY A 357 -13.11 -10.09 13.43
N GLY A 358 -13.82 -10.79 14.30
CA GLY A 358 -13.88 -10.50 15.73
C GLY A 358 -14.56 -9.18 16.07
N LEU A 359 -13.92 -8.37 16.90
CA LEU A 359 -14.41 -7.05 17.36
C LEU A 359 -14.63 -6.03 16.22
N PHE A 360 -13.99 -6.23 15.04
CA PHE A 360 -14.02 -5.32 13.89
C PHE A 360 -14.96 -5.78 12.77
N LYS A 361 -15.76 -6.83 12.99
CA LYS A 361 -16.66 -7.42 11.98
C LYS A 361 -17.67 -6.42 11.41
N ASP A 362 -18.11 -5.46 12.22
CA ASP A 362 -19.06 -4.43 11.80
C ASP A 362 -18.37 -3.14 11.31
N ALA A 363 -17.09 -2.94 11.64
CA ALA A 363 -16.30 -1.80 11.13
C ALA A 363 -16.08 -1.88 9.61
N SER A 364 -15.94 -3.10 9.05
CA SER A 364 -15.80 -3.31 7.61
C SER A 364 -17.10 -3.09 6.80
N LYS A 365 -18.27 -3.07 7.47
CA LYS A 365 -19.57 -2.76 6.85
C LYS A 365 -19.90 -1.28 6.86
N LEU A 366 -19.17 -0.47 7.63
CA LEU A 366 -19.31 0.97 7.64
C LEU A 366 -18.72 1.51 6.32
N GLN A 367 -19.58 1.78 5.35
CA GLN A 367 -19.25 2.74 4.28
C GLN A 367 -19.07 4.10 4.97
N VAL A 368 -17.85 4.38 5.44
CA VAL A 368 -17.56 5.68 6.05
C VAL A 368 -17.30 6.64 4.91
N ASP A 369 -18.30 7.45 4.62
CA ASP A 369 -18.19 8.59 3.74
C ASP A 369 -17.23 9.59 4.42
N ASP A 370 -16.11 9.90 3.79
CA ASP A 370 -15.13 10.91 4.28
C ASP A 370 -15.82 12.27 4.55
N ARG A 371 -16.94 12.55 3.89
CA ARG A 371 -17.78 13.71 4.17
C ARG A 371 -18.38 13.70 5.58
N LYS A 372 -18.72 12.53 6.13
CA LYS A 372 -19.25 12.42 7.51
C LYS A 372 -18.21 12.82 8.55
N VAL A 373 -16.94 12.55 8.31
CA VAL A 373 -15.85 12.98 9.19
C VAL A 373 -15.77 14.50 9.23
N LEU A 374 -15.88 15.17 8.07
CA LEU A 374 -15.95 16.64 7.98
C LEU A 374 -17.16 17.22 8.72
N HIS A 375 -18.32 16.54 8.64
CA HIS A 375 -19.53 16.95 9.36
C HIS A 375 -19.33 16.83 10.88
N PHE A 376 -18.74 15.75 11.35
CA PHE A 376 -18.44 15.55 12.78
C PHE A 376 -17.43 16.58 13.30
N GLU A 377 -16.40 16.88 12.54
CA GLU A 377 -15.44 17.92 12.84
C GLU A 377 -16.13 19.31 12.97
N ALA A 378 -17.01 19.68 12.03
CA ALA A 378 -17.78 20.91 12.07
C ALA A 378 -18.71 20.98 13.31
N ILE A 379 -19.38 19.87 13.66
CA ILE A 379 -20.23 19.77 14.83
C ILE A 379 -19.40 19.98 16.12
N ILE A 380 -18.27 19.30 16.27
CA ILE A 380 -17.41 19.43 17.46
C ILE A 380 -16.82 20.85 17.55
N ASN A 381 -16.42 21.44 16.41
CA ASN A 381 -15.94 22.83 16.38
C ASN A 381 -16.96 23.85 16.84
N SER A 382 -18.25 23.57 16.65
CA SER A 382 -19.37 24.42 17.10
C SER A 382 -19.71 24.27 18.59
N MET A 383 -19.06 23.36 19.29
CA MET A 383 -19.18 23.18 20.75
C MET A 383 -18.20 24.09 21.49
N THR A 384 -18.57 24.54 22.69
CA THR A 384 -17.66 25.22 23.60
C THR A 384 -16.61 24.22 24.16
N PRO A 385 -15.43 24.69 24.66
CA PRO A 385 -14.44 23.82 25.30
C PRO A 385 -15.04 22.95 26.41
N ALA A 386 -15.83 23.54 27.30
CA ALA A 386 -16.52 22.81 28.40
C ALA A 386 -17.47 21.71 27.89
N GLU A 387 -18.15 21.93 26.74
CA GLU A 387 -19.05 20.94 26.14
C GLU A 387 -18.29 19.78 25.48
N ARG A 388 -17.09 20.06 24.94
CA ARG A 388 -16.22 19.02 24.39
C ARG A 388 -15.58 18.16 25.49
N GLU A 389 -15.22 18.77 26.61
CA GLU A 389 -14.68 18.07 27.77
C GLU A 389 -15.75 17.24 28.47
N ASN A 390 -16.96 17.79 28.63
CA ASN A 390 -18.05 17.12 29.31
C ASN A 390 -19.33 17.05 28.45
N PRO A 391 -19.49 16.02 27.62
CA PRO A 391 -20.66 15.85 26.75
C PRO A 391 -22.01 15.73 27.49
N LYS A 392 -22.01 15.47 28.83
CA LYS A 392 -23.23 15.41 29.63
C LYS A 392 -23.91 16.76 29.75
N LEU A 393 -23.21 17.87 29.50
CA LEU A 393 -23.78 19.22 29.47
C LEU A 393 -24.71 19.47 28.28
N LEU A 394 -24.70 18.61 27.27
CA LEU A 394 -25.40 18.80 25.99
C LEU A 394 -26.90 18.48 26.09
N ASN A 395 -27.69 19.43 26.58
CA ASN A 395 -29.15 19.40 26.58
C ASN A 395 -29.73 19.77 25.19
N GLY A 396 -31.08 19.73 25.05
CA GLY A 396 -31.75 19.98 23.78
C GLY A 396 -31.47 21.35 23.16
N SER A 397 -31.46 22.43 23.98
CA SER A 397 -31.19 23.79 23.48
C SER A 397 -29.72 23.95 23.01
N ARG A 398 -28.78 23.34 23.70
CA ARG A 398 -27.36 23.35 23.28
C ARG A 398 -27.14 22.57 21.98
N ARG A 399 -27.81 21.41 21.81
CA ARG A 399 -27.75 20.65 20.54
C ARG A 399 -28.34 21.43 19.39
N LEU A 400 -29.39 22.18 19.56
CA LEU A 400 -29.98 23.09 18.57
C LEU A 400 -28.98 24.20 18.17
N ARG A 401 -28.32 24.84 19.15
CA ARG A 401 -27.31 25.85 18.94
C ARG A 401 -26.11 25.31 18.14
N ILE A 402 -25.63 24.11 18.52
CA ILE A 402 -24.52 23.44 17.85
C ILE A 402 -24.90 23.05 16.42
N ALA A 403 -26.10 22.54 16.20
CA ALA A 403 -26.63 22.22 14.88
C ALA A 403 -26.65 23.44 13.98
N LYS A 404 -27.16 24.58 14.50
CA LYS A 404 -27.19 25.86 13.75
C LYS A 404 -25.78 26.37 13.46
N GLY A 405 -24.84 26.31 14.43
CA GLY A 405 -23.46 26.78 14.28
C GLY A 405 -22.64 25.94 13.31
N SER A 406 -22.90 24.63 13.25
CA SER A 406 -22.20 23.71 12.32
C SER A 406 -22.84 23.63 10.93
N GLY A 407 -24.00 24.24 10.70
CA GLY A 407 -24.75 24.08 9.46
C GLY A 407 -25.29 22.64 9.25
N ARG A 408 -25.42 21.85 10.33
CA ARG A 408 -25.83 20.43 10.27
C ARG A 408 -27.15 20.22 11.03
N PRO A 409 -27.97 19.25 10.59
CA PRO A 409 -29.24 18.98 11.30
C PRO A 409 -28.98 18.37 12.69
N VAL A 410 -29.88 18.60 13.63
CA VAL A 410 -29.81 18.10 15.03
C VAL A 410 -29.66 16.56 15.06
N PHE A 411 -30.22 15.86 14.09
CA PHE A 411 -30.07 14.42 13.95
C PHE A 411 -28.58 14.00 13.88
N GLU A 412 -27.75 14.71 13.11
CA GLU A 412 -26.31 14.41 12.98
C GLU A 412 -25.56 14.68 14.30
N VAL A 413 -25.94 15.73 15.02
CA VAL A 413 -25.41 15.99 16.38
C VAL A 413 -25.73 14.83 17.32
N ASN A 414 -26.96 14.32 17.29
CA ASN A 414 -27.36 13.16 18.11
C ASN A 414 -26.63 11.88 17.68
N GLN A 415 -26.43 11.69 16.38
CA GLN A 415 -25.69 10.55 15.83
C GLN A 415 -24.23 10.55 16.30
N LEU A 416 -23.56 11.70 16.24
CA LEU A 416 -22.19 11.87 16.75
C LEU A 416 -22.10 11.48 18.23
N LEU A 417 -23.01 12.01 19.07
CA LEU A 417 -23.01 11.74 20.50
C LEU A 417 -23.30 10.28 20.83
N LYS A 418 -24.16 9.62 20.05
CA LYS A 418 -24.43 8.19 20.17
C LYS A 418 -23.19 7.37 19.85
N GLN A 419 -22.54 7.64 18.73
CA GLN A 419 -21.32 6.93 18.32
C GLN A 419 -20.18 7.14 19.32
N PHE A 420 -20.00 8.37 19.82
CA PHE A 420 -19.04 8.68 20.84
C PHE A 420 -19.29 7.87 22.14
N THR A 421 -20.53 7.78 22.57
CA THR A 421 -20.91 7.01 23.77
C THR A 421 -20.70 5.51 23.60
N GLU A 422 -21.01 4.98 22.42
CA GLU A 422 -20.76 3.56 22.07
C GLU A 422 -19.26 3.25 22.06
N MET A 423 -18.44 4.14 21.52
CA MET A 423 -16.99 4.01 21.53
C MET A 423 -16.44 4.05 22.97
N GLN A 424 -16.89 4.98 23.82
CA GLN A 424 -16.50 4.99 25.24
C GLN A 424 -16.88 3.70 25.96
N ARG A 425 -18.03 3.09 25.63
CA ARG A 425 -18.43 1.78 26.19
C ARG A 425 -17.49 0.65 25.75
N MET A 426 -17.15 0.61 24.47
CA MET A 426 -16.21 -0.42 23.94
C MET A 426 -14.83 -0.30 24.60
N MET A 427 -14.34 0.92 24.81
CA MET A 427 -13.05 1.17 25.47
C MET A 427 -13.04 0.78 26.96
N LYS A 428 -14.21 0.78 27.64
CA LYS A 428 -14.38 0.30 29.02
C LYS A 428 -14.44 -1.23 29.14
N GLY A 429 -14.62 -1.95 28.04
CA GLY A 429 -14.78 -3.41 28.01
C GLY A 429 -13.48 -4.17 28.40
N SER A 430 -13.65 -5.29 29.09
CA SER A 430 -12.53 -6.14 29.56
C SER A 430 -11.64 -6.68 28.41
N GLN A 431 -12.20 -6.85 27.22
CA GLN A 431 -11.48 -7.30 26.04
C GLN A 431 -10.51 -6.23 25.49
N PHE A 432 -10.90 -4.95 25.54
CA PHE A 432 -10.04 -3.84 25.12
C PHE A 432 -8.85 -3.65 26.09
N ARG A 433 -9.08 -3.84 27.40
CA ARG A 433 -8.00 -3.82 28.40
C ARG A 433 -6.96 -4.93 28.18
N LYS A 434 -7.41 -6.14 27.82
CA LYS A 434 -6.50 -7.25 27.47
C LYS A 434 -5.70 -7.00 26.20
N LEU A 435 -6.24 -6.20 25.27
CA LEU A 435 -5.51 -5.79 24.07
C LEU A 435 -4.42 -4.75 24.39
N LEU A 436 -4.77 -3.74 25.19
CA LEU A 436 -3.81 -2.69 25.64
C LEU A 436 -2.69 -3.24 26.54
N SER A 437 -2.94 -4.28 27.34
CA SER A 437 -1.90 -4.91 28.17
C SER A 437 -0.92 -5.81 27.40
N LYS A 438 -1.18 -6.08 26.11
CA LYS A 438 -0.32 -6.84 25.20
C LYS A 438 0.43 -5.96 24.19
N MET A 439 0.21 -4.66 24.23
CA MET A 439 1.01 -3.67 23.48
C MET A 439 2.25 -3.34 24.30
N PRO A 440 3.45 -3.34 23.66
CA PRO A 440 4.73 -3.05 24.32
C PRO A 440 4.76 -1.65 24.93
#